data_f4c4afbb8008b2985073c2712c706049
#
_entry.id   f4c4afbb8008b2985073c2712c706049
#
_cell.length_a   1.000
_cell.length_b   1.000
_cell.length_c   1.000
_cell.angle_alpha   90.00
_cell.angle_beta   90.00
_cell.angle_gamma   90.00
#
_symmetry.space_group_name_H-M   'P 1'
#
loop_
_entity.id
_entity.type
_entity.pdbx_description
1 polymer ?
#
loop_
_entity_poly.entity_id
_entity_poly.type
_entity_poly.pdbx_seq_one_letter_code
_entity_poly.pdbx_strand_id
1 'polypeptide(L)'
;GAPLQQVERAIPIPTGTEVLVKVQAAGLCHTDLHLWDGYYELGQGKRLSLAERGVKPPLTLSHEISGEVVSYGEQVTDVIVGTQTLLHPWIGCGQCRYCLNEQENLCLKPQQLGIVKPGGFAEYIVVPHPRYLVDLQGLDPVKAAPLACAGLTTFSALNKFSHRIERE
;
A
#
# COMPACT_ATOMS: atom_id res chain seq x y z
N GLY A 1 -18.59 10.58 -3.77
CA GLY A 1 -18.62 9.12 -3.80
C GLY A 1 -19.85 8.53 -3.11
N ALA A 2 -20.08 7.23 -3.30
CA ALA A 2 -21.14 6.51 -2.59
C ALA A 2 -20.76 6.34 -1.10
N PRO A 3 -21.73 6.17 -0.18
CA PRO A 3 -21.45 5.89 1.21
C PRO A 3 -20.58 4.62 1.37
N LEU A 4 -19.64 4.66 2.32
CA LEU A 4 -18.87 3.48 2.69
C LEU A 4 -19.80 2.44 3.34
N GLN A 5 -19.54 1.17 3.06
CA GLN A 5 -20.31 0.06 3.58
C GLN A 5 -19.39 -0.89 4.33
N GLN A 6 -19.81 -1.31 5.51
CA GLN A 6 -19.17 -2.41 6.21
C GLN A 6 -19.59 -3.73 5.56
N VAL A 7 -18.62 -4.58 5.26
CA VAL A 7 -18.83 -5.87 4.60
C VAL A 7 -18.09 -6.97 5.37
N GLU A 8 -18.79 -8.02 5.71
CA GLU A 8 -18.19 -9.21 6.28
C GLU A 8 -17.69 -10.15 5.18
N ARG A 9 -16.48 -10.66 5.33
CA ARG A 9 -15.84 -11.61 4.43
C ARG A 9 -15.10 -12.69 5.23
N ALA A 10 -14.94 -13.86 4.64
CA ALA A 10 -14.05 -14.88 5.23
C ALA A 10 -12.62 -14.34 5.31
N ILE A 11 -11.92 -14.67 6.39
CA ILE A 11 -10.49 -14.36 6.52
C ILE A 11 -9.75 -15.09 5.40
N PRO A 12 -8.94 -14.40 4.59
CA PRO A 12 -8.21 -15.03 3.50
C PRO A 12 -7.19 -16.05 4.03
N ILE A 13 -6.98 -17.10 3.28
CA ILE A 13 -5.92 -18.09 3.54
C ILE A 13 -4.77 -17.77 2.59
N PRO A 14 -3.58 -17.39 3.10
CA PRO A 14 -2.44 -17.08 2.25
C PRO A 14 -1.90 -18.36 1.59
N THR A 15 -1.47 -18.25 0.34
CA THR A 15 -0.92 -19.33 -0.48
C THR A 15 0.42 -18.92 -1.10
N GLY A 16 1.26 -19.89 -1.46
CA GLY A 16 2.54 -19.62 -2.11
C GLY A 16 3.42 -18.69 -1.27
N THR A 17 3.73 -17.51 -1.81
CA THR A 17 4.55 -16.46 -1.17
C THR A 17 3.75 -15.43 -0.40
N GLU A 18 2.45 -15.57 -0.30
CA GLU A 18 1.57 -14.63 0.36
C GLU A 18 1.76 -14.62 1.88
N VAL A 19 1.55 -13.45 2.49
CA VAL A 19 1.55 -13.26 3.94
C VAL A 19 0.24 -12.62 4.37
N LEU A 20 -0.41 -13.18 5.37
CA LEU A 20 -1.59 -12.62 6.00
C LEU A 20 -1.17 -11.75 7.19
N VAL A 21 -1.63 -10.51 7.16
CA VAL A 21 -1.38 -9.52 8.22
C VAL A 21 -2.71 -9.12 8.86
N LYS A 22 -2.78 -9.19 10.18
CA LYS A 22 -3.85 -8.59 10.98
C LYS A 22 -3.56 -7.10 11.11
N VAL A 23 -4.45 -6.27 10.57
CA VAL A 23 -4.29 -4.82 10.57
C VAL A 23 -4.46 -4.27 11.98
N GLN A 24 -3.50 -3.47 12.43
CA GLN A 24 -3.55 -2.75 13.72
C GLN A 24 -3.81 -1.26 13.51
N ALA A 25 -3.31 -0.69 12.43
CA ALA A 25 -3.61 0.66 12.02
C ALA A 25 -3.67 0.80 10.50
N ALA A 26 -4.60 1.63 10.04
CA ALA A 26 -4.77 2.00 8.65
C ALA A 26 -4.99 3.52 8.56
N GLY A 27 -4.04 4.23 7.97
CA GLY A 27 -4.09 5.67 7.79
C GLY A 27 -5.07 6.07 6.69
N LEU A 28 -5.65 7.26 6.84
CA LEU A 28 -6.46 7.91 5.80
C LEU A 28 -5.59 8.90 5.03
N CYS A 29 -5.25 8.56 3.80
CA CYS A 29 -4.51 9.42 2.89
C CYS A 29 -5.47 10.26 2.03
N HIS A 30 -5.00 11.40 1.52
CA HIS A 30 -5.77 12.19 0.55
C HIS A 30 -6.12 11.38 -0.71
N THR A 31 -5.31 10.42 -1.08
CA THR A 31 -5.59 9.48 -2.18
C THR A 31 -6.88 8.69 -1.96
N ASP A 32 -7.21 8.33 -0.70
CA ASP A 32 -8.45 7.62 -0.40
C ASP A 32 -9.68 8.47 -0.69
N LEU A 33 -9.59 9.79 -0.50
CA LEU A 33 -10.64 10.73 -0.87
C LEU A 33 -10.83 10.79 -2.39
N HIS A 34 -9.72 10.85 -3.15
CA HIS A 34 -9.78 10.81 -4.61
C HIS A 34 -10.36 9.49 -5.13
N LEU A 35 -10.01 8.36 -4.50
CA LEU A 35 -10.56 7.04 -4.83
C LEU A 35 -12.06 6.97 -4.54
N TRP A 36 -12.50 7.58 -3.44
CA TRP A 36 -13.91 7.66 -3.07
C TRP A 36 -14.69 8.57 -4.02
N ASP A 37 -14.11 9.71 -4.44
CA ASP A 37 -14.68 10.62 -5.43
C ASP A 37 -14.68 10.04 -6.86
N GLY A 38 -13.73 9.15 -7.16
CA GLY A 38 -13.57 8.49 -8.46
C GLY A 38 -12.74 9.29 -9.47
N TYR A 39 -12.09 10.40 -9.06
CA TYR A 39 -11.28 11.23 -9.95
C TYR A 39 -10.20 12.02 -9.20
N TYR A 40 -9.20 12.49 -9.96
CA TYR A 40 -8.27 13.55 -9.54
C TYR A 40 -8.66 14.88 -10.18
N GLU A 41 -8.69 15.96 -9.39
CA GLU A 41 -8.76 17.32 -9.91
C GLU A 41 -7.40 17.74 -10.45
N LEU A 42 -7.34 18.10 -11.73
CA LEU A 42 -6.10 18.57 -12.41
C LEU A 42 -6.03 20.10 -12.49
N GLY A 43 -6.99 20.82 -11.90
CA GLY A 43 -7.13 22.26 -12.02
C GLY A 43 -7.87 22.69 -13.30
N GLN A 44 -8.30 23.95 -13.32
CA GLN A 44 -9.05 24.55 -14.44
C GLN A 44 -10.27 23.73 -14.90
N GLY A 45 -10.94 23.04 -13.96
CA GLY A 45 -12.12 22.20 -14.23
C GLY A 45 -11.82 20.87 -14.93
N LYS A 46 -10.54 20.50 -15.12
CA LYS A 46 -10.14 19.22 -15.69
C LYS A 46 -10.10 18.14 -14.62
N ARG A 47 -10.64 16.97 -14.94
CA ARG A 47 -10.65 15.78 -14.08
C ARG A 47 -10.01 14.60 -14.78
N LEU A 48 -9.27 13.80 -14.02
CA LEU A 48 -8.74 12.51 -14.46
C LEU A 48 -9.57 11.40 -13.80
N SER A 49 -10.33 10.66 -14.59
CA SER A 49 -11.14 9.54 -14.12
C SER A 49 -10.26 8.38 -13.63
N LEU A 50 -10.53 7.90 -12.42
CA LEU A 50 -9.83 6.75 -11.85
C LEU A 50 -10.31 5.41 -12.45
N ALA A 51 -11.56 5.34 -12.93
CA ALA A 51 -12.06 4.17 -13.65
C ALA A 51 -11.26 3.93 -14.94
N GLU A 52 -10.89 4.98 -15.67
CA GLU A 52 -10.03 4.91 -16.85
C GLU A 52 -8.59 4.46 -16.51
N ARG A 53 -8.17 4.62 -15.25
CA ARG A 53 -6.89 4.15 -14.71
C ARG A 53 -6.96 2.73 -14.14
N GLY A 54 -8.08 2.04 -14.29
CA GLY A 54 -8.26 0.66 -13.87
C GLY A 54 -8.73 0.48 -12.42
N VAL A 55 -9.07 1.56 -11.71
CA VAL A 55 -9.69 1.48 -10.39
C VAL A 55 -11.14 1.02 -10.54
N LYS A 56 -11.50 -0.07 -9.90
CA LYS A 56 -12.83 -0.70 -10.03
C LYS A 56 -13.48 -0.87 -8.66
N PRO A 57 -14.47 -0.05 -8.31
CA PRO A 57 -15.29 -0.30 -7.12
C PRO A 57 -16.14 -1.61 -7.28
N PRO A 58 -16.50 -2.29 -6.17
CA PRO A 58 -16.19 -1.92 -4.78
C PRO A 58 -14.74 -2.21 -4.41
N LEU A 59 -14.11 -1.31 -3.66
CA LEU A 59 -12.71 -1.39 -3.25
C LEU A 59 -12.59 -1.12 -1.75
N THR A 60 -11.79 -1.93 -1.04
CA THR A 60 -11.34 -1.62 0.32
C THR A 60 -10.20 -0.62 0.22
N LEU A 61 -10.38 0.56 0.79
CA LEU A 61 -9.42 1.66 0.73
C LEU A 61 -8.30 1.50 1.78
N SER A 62 -7.45 2.51 1.89
CA SER A 62 -6.23 2.64 2.69
C SER A 62 -5.04 1.86 2.14
N HIS A 63 -3.93 2.60 2.02
CA HIS A 63 -2.61 2.09 1.64
C HIS A 63 -1.52 2.50 2.65
N GLU A 64 -1.89 3.05 3.78
CA GLU A 64 -1.02 3.37 4.92
C GLU A 64 -1.29 2.36 6.03
N ILE A 65 -0.65 1.19 5.98
CA ILE A 65 -1.07 0.02 6.74
C ILE A 65 0.07 -0.50 7.59
N SER A 66 -0.20 -0.71 8.87
CA SER A 66 0.66 -1.47 9.77
C SER A 66 -0.13 -2.56 10.49
N GLY A 67 0.55 -3.60 10.91
CA GLY A 67 -0.09 -4.72 11.57
C GLY A 67 0.86 -5.83 11.97
N GLU A 68 0.30 -6.96 12.30
CA GLU A 68 0.99 -8.14 12.79
C GLU A 68 0.85 -9.30 11.81
N VAL A 69 1.95 -9.96 11.48
CA VAL A 69 1.93 -11.20 10.68
C VAL A 69 1.22 -12.29 11.47
N VAL A 70 0.17 -12.90 10.91
CA VAL A 70 -0.59 -13.96 11.57
C VAL A 70 -0.48 -15.32 10.89
N SER A 71 -0.22 -15.36 9.58
CA SER A 71 0.07 -16.59 8.83
C SER A 71 0.71 -16.27 7.50
N TYR A 72 1.21 -17.30 6.81
CA TYR A 72 1.83 -17.15 5.48
C TYR A 72 1.66 -18.44 4.66
N GLY A 73 1.87 -18.32 3.36
CA GLY A 73 1.81 -19.45 2.42
C GLY A 73 3.04 -20.35 2.50
N GLU A 74 2.90 -21.51 1.93
CA GLU A 74 3.85 -22.65 2.05
C GLU A 74 5.25 -22.40 1.44
N GLN A 75 5.42 -21.34 0.66
CA GLN A 75 6.71 -20.98 0.05
C GLN A 75 7.46 -19.90 0.83
N VAL A 76 6.89 -19.41 1.93
CA VAL A 76 7.53 -18.41 2.79
C VAL A 76 8.38 -19.08 3.85
N THR A 77 9.67 -18.71 3.94
CA THR A 77 10.63 -19.33 4.87
C THR A 77 11.15 -18.38 5.94
N ASP A 78 11.18 -17.06 5.67
CA ASP A 78 11.92 -16.09 6.48
C ASP A 78 11.02 -15.08 7.19
N VAL A 79 9.79 -15.47 7.51
CA VAL A 79 8.81 -14.62 8.22
C VAL A 79 8.41 -15.27 9.54
N ILE A 80 8.37 -14.48 10.60
CA ILE A 80 7.97 -14.92 11.93
C ILE A 80 6.55 -14.42 12.22
N VAL A 81 5.64 -15.35 12.58
CA VAL A 81 4.30 -15.00 13.08
C VAL A 81 4.43 -14.18 14.36
N GLY A 82 3.63 -13.13 14.50
CA GLY A 82 3.71 -12.17 15.60
C GLY A 82 4.60 -10.95 15.30
N THR A 83 5.34 -10.94 14.17
CA THR A 83 6.15 -9.79 13.78
C THR A 83 5.27 -8.59 13.46
N GLN A 84 5.58 -7.45 14.10
CA GLN A 84 4.97 -6.16 13.80
C GLN A 84 5.60 -5.56 12.55
N THR A 85 4.79 -5.14 11.59
CA THR A 85 5.27 -4.69 10.28
C THR A 85 4.50 -3.50 9.73
N LEU A 86 5.20 -2.67 8.97
CA LEU A 86 4.60 -1.70 8.06
C LEU A 86 4.52 -2.33 6.67
N LEU A 87 3.43 -2.13 5.97
CA LEU A 87 3.25 -2.67 4.62
C LEU A 87 3.69 -1.65 3.57
N HIS A 88 4.62 -2.04 2.70
CA HIS A 88 4.95 -1.26 1.51
C HIS A 88 3.85 -1.43 0.45
N PRO A 89 3.02 -0.41 0.18
CA PRO A 89 1.84 -0.59 -0.66
C PRO A 89 2.11 -0.52 -2.16
N TRP A 90 3.29 -0.06 -2.58
CA TRP A 90 3.64 0.25 -3.96
C TRP A 90 4.14 -0.99 -4.70
N ILE A 91 3.26 -1.95 -4.88
CA ILE A 91 3.56 -3.26 -5.45
C ILE A 91 3.56 -3.17 -6.98
N GLY A 92 4.61 -3.64 -7.61
CA GLY A 92 4.71 -3.76 -9.05
C GLY A 92 4.10 -5.04 -9.60
N CYS A 93 4.10 -5.21 -10.92
CA CYS A 93 3.62 -6.44 -11.56
C CYS A 93 4.64 -7.59 -11.55
N GLY A 94 5.88 -7.32 -11.11
CA GLY A 94 6.97 -8.30 -11.00
C GLY A 94 7.64 -8.70 -12.32
N GLN A 95 7.11 -8.34 -13.50
CA GLN A 95 7.56 -8.87 -14.79
C GLN A 95 7.88 -7.82 -15.86
N CYS A 96 7.55 -6.54 -15.66
CA CYS A 96 7.92 -5.50 -16.60
C CYS A 96 9.38 -5.07 -16.39
N ARG A 97 9.95 -4.40 -17.39
CA ARG A 97 11.34 -3.90 -17.34
C ARG A 97 11.66 -3.09 -16.09
N TYR A 98 10.71 -2.35 -15.57
CA TYR A 98 10.89 -1.55 -14.36
C TYR A 98 10.96 -2.44 -13.11
N CYS A 99 10.04 -3.39 -12.97
CA CYS A 99 10.05 -4.31 -11.83
C CYS A 99 11.30 -5.19 -11.81
N LEU A 100 11.76 -5.65 -12.98
CA LEU A 100 13.00 -6.46 -13.10
C LEU A 100 14.27 -5.66 -12.79
N ASN A 101 14.20 -4.32 -12.83
CA ASN A 101 15.29 -3.41 -12.44
C ASN A 101 15.03 -2.74 -11.08
N GLU A 102 14.21 -3.33 -10.21
CA GLU A 102 13.90 -2.83 -8.86
C GLU A 102 13.28 -1.41 -8.83
N GLN A 103 12.63 -1.01 -9.93
CA GLN A 103 11.95 0.27 -10.10
C GLN A 103 10.43 0.10 -10.10
N GLU A 104 9.88 -0.62 -9.13
CA GLU A 104 8.44 -0.95 -9.07
C GLU A 104 7.53 0.27 -9.02
N ASN A 105 8.03 1.38 -8.48
CA ASN A 105 7.35 2.68 -8.50
C ASN A 105 7.06 3.23 -9.91
N LEU A 106 7.77 2.73 -10.93
CA LEU A 106 7.58 3.07 -12.34
C LEU A 106 6.81 1.98 -13.11
N CYS A 107 6.25 0.99 -12.42
CA CYS A 107 5.52 -0.10 -13.03
C CYS A 107 4.31 0.40 -13.84
N LEU A 108 4.15 -0.11 -15.07
CA LEU A 108 3.04 0.29 -15.95
C LEU A 108 1.73 -0.46 -15.62
N LYS A 109 1.79 -1.53 -14.83
CA LYS A 109 0.65 -2.32 -14.37
C LYS A 109 0.76 -2.58 -12.86
N PRO A 110 0.75 -1.53 -12.05
CA PRO A 110 0.94 -1.65 -10.61
C PRO A 110 -0.21 -2.42 -9.94
N GLN A 111 0.09 -3.02 -8.80
CA GLN A 111 -0.83 -3.83 -7.99
C GLN A 111 -0.94 -3.24 -6.57
N GLN A 112 -1.01 -1.91 -6.49
CA GLN A 112 -0.97 -1.19 -5.21
C GLN A 112 -2.13 -1.60 -4.29
N LEU A 113 -1.80 -1.81 -3.01
CA LEU A 113 -2.78 -2.02 -1.95
C LEU A 113 -3.64 -0.75 -1.76
N GLY A 114 -4.93 -0.92 -1.51
CA GLY A 114 -5.88 0.18 -1.30
C GLY A 114 -6.21 1.02 -2.53
N ILE A 115 -5.63 0.72 -3.70
CA ILE A 115 -5.85 1.46 -4.95
C ILE A 115 -6.36 0.53 -6.06
N VAL A 116 -5.64 -0.54 -6.35
CA VAL A 116 -5.99 -1.56 -7.36
C VAL A 116 -6.34 -2.88 -6.69
N LYS A 117 -5.68 -3.19 -5.58
CA LYS A 117 -5.94 -4.34 -4.71
C LYS A 117 -6.62 -3.87 -3.43
N PRO A 118 -7.30 -4.76 -2.69
CA PRO A 118 -7.86 -4.43 -1.38
C PRO A 118 -6.82 -3.79 -0.45
N GLY A 119 -7.25 -2.81 0.33
CA GLY A 119 -6.42 -2.05 1.25
C GLY A 119 -6.71 -2.32 2.73
N GLY A 120 -6.25 -1.41 3.57
CA GLY A 120 -6.15 -1.56 5.02
C GLY A 120 -7.40 -1.25 5.83
N PHE A 121 -8.47 -0.70 5.25
CA PHE A 121 -9.75 -0.55 5.98
C PHE A 121 -10.45 -1.90 6.11
N ALA A 122 -9.76 -2.86 6.69
CA ALA A 122 -10.15 -4.24 6.94
C ALA A 122 -9.41 -4.77 8.18
N GLU A 123 -9.91 -5.85 8.78
CA GLU A 123 -9.23 -6.50 9.91
C GLU A 123 -7.99 -7.29 9.47
N TYR A 124 -8.01 -7.79 8.23
CA TYR A 124 -6.92 -8.60 7.66
C TYR A 124 -6.64 -8.20 6.22
N ILE A 125 -5.37 -8.30 5.84
CA ILE A 125 -4.92 -8.03 4.48
C ILE A 125 -3.89 -9.09 4.05
N VAL A 126 -3.95 -9.50 2.77
CA VAL A 126 -2.94 -10.36 2.17
C VAL A 126 -1.92 -9.50 1.44
N VAL A 127 -0.65 -9.74 1.73
CA VAL A 127 0.51 -9.15 1.06
C VAL A 127 1.13 -10.22 0.16
N PRO A 128 1.42 -9.95 -1.11
CA PRO A 128 1.79 -11.01 -2.06
C PRO A 128 3.18 -11.61 -1.84
N HIS A 129 4.07 -10.94 -1.08
CA HIS A 129 5.42 -11.43 -0.83
C HIS A 129 6.02 -10.75 0.41
N PRO A 130 6.85 -11.46 1.22
CA PRO A 130 7.50 -10.91 2.42
C PRO A 130 8.33 -9.64 2.18
N ARG A 131 8.90 -9.43 0.99
CA ARG A 131 9.69 -8.24 0.65
C ARG A 131 8.93 -6.91 0.80
N TYR A 132 7.61 -6.96 0.89
CA TYR A 132 6.76 -5.78 1.13
C TYR A 132 6.45 -5.54 2.62
N LEU A 133 6.99 -6.38 3.49
CA LEU A 133 6.95 -6.21 4.93
C LEU A 133 8.16 -5.41 5.38
N VAL A 134 7.95 -4.30 6.05
CA VAL A 134 9.01 -3.43 6.57
C VAL A 134 9.02 -3.54 8.10
N ASP A 135 10.16 -3.94 8.66
CA ASP A 135 10.33 -4.03 10.11
C ASP A 135 10.13 -2.67 10.75
N LEU A 136 9.30 -2.61 11.77
CA LEU A 136 9.00 -1.38 12.51
C LEU A 136 10.15 -0.95 13.44
N GLN A 137 11.11 -1.83 13.73
CA GLN A 137 12.26 -1.56 14.62
C GLN A 137 11.85 -0.94 15.96
N GLY A 138 10.72 -1.39 16.51
CA GLY A 138 10.18 -0.90 17.77
C GLY A 138 9.33 0.37 17.68
N LEU A 139 9.06 0.88 16.48
CA LEU A 139 8.11 1.97 16.31
C LEU A 139 6.67 1.47 16.60
N ASP A 140 5.88 2.36 17.21
CA ASP A 140 4.46 2.14 17.43
C ASP A 140 3.74 1.97 16.08
N PRO A 141 3.00 0.88 15.87
CA PRO A 141 2.31 0.61 14.60
C PRO A 141 1.37 1.74 14.16
N VAL A 142 0.66 2.38 15.10
CA VAL A 142 -0.28 3.46 14.81
C VAL A 142 0.45 4.68 14.26
N LYS A 143 1.62 5.00 14.83
CA LYS A 143 2.46 6.12 14.37
C LYS A 143 3.22 5.80 13.09
N ALA A 144 3.49 4.53 12.84
CA ALA A 144 4.23 4.07 11.67
C ALA A 144 3.36 4.02 10.40
N ALA A 145 2.06 3.72 10.50
CA ALA A 145 1.20 3.53 9.35
C ALA A 145 1.30 4.65 8.28
N PRO A 146 1.28 5.95 8.61
CA PRO A 146 1.42 7.02 7.61
C PRO A 146 2.78 7.05 6.90
N LEU A 147 3.80 6.40 7.47
CA LEU A 147 5.14 6.35 6.84
C LEU A 147 5.13 5.56 5.53
N ALA A 148 4.16 4.66 5.33
CA ALA A 148 4.03 3.87 4.10
C ALA A 148 3.72 4.73 2.85
N CYS A 149 3.08 5.88 3.01
CA CYS A 149 2.74 6.79 1.91
C CYS A 149 3.26 8.21 2.15
N ALA A 150 2.68 8.96 3.08
CA ALA A 150 3.05 10.37 3.31
C ALA A 150 4.52 10.51 3.72
N GLY A 151 5.00 9.67 4.64
CA GLY A 151 6.40 9.66 5.07
C GLY A 151 7.36 9.31 3.93
N LEU A 152 7.12 8.22 3.23
CA LEU A 152 7.95 7.78 2.11
C LEU A 152 7.98 8.81 0.97
N THR A 153 6.85 9.39 0.63
CA THR A 153 6.71 10.38 -0.45
C THR A 153 7.50 11.65 -0.13
N THR A 154 7.34 12.19 1.08
CA THR A 154 8.05 13.40 1.52
C THR A 154 9.54 13.17 1.66
N PHE A 155 9.96 12.04 2.25
CA PHE A 155 11.36 11.63 2.33
C PHE A 155 11.99 11.52 0.93
N SER A 156 11.33 10.83 0.00
CA SER A 156 11.82 10.69 -1.38
C SER A 156 11.95 12.04 -2.10
N ALA A 157 11.02 12.96 -1.87
CA ALA A 157 11.10 14.31 -2.43
C ALA A 157 12.29 15.08 -1.86
N LEU A 158 12.43 15.12 -0.54
CA LEU A 158 13.55 15.81 0.14
C LEU A 158 14.90 15.25 -0.30
N ASN A 159 15.02 13.91 -0.38
CA ASN A 159 16.27 13.25 -0.79
C ASN A 159 16.73 13.64 -2.20
N LYS A 160 15.78 13.94 -3.11
CA LYS A 160 16.12 14.44 -4.46
C LYS A 160 16.68 15.85 -4.47
N PHE A 161 16.41 16.65 -3.43
CA PHE A 161 16.89 18.01 -3.30
C PHE A 161 18.11 18.15 -2.40
N SER A 162 18.42 17.20 -1.53
CA SER A 162 19.54 17.25 -0.57
C SER A 162 20.87 17.53 -1.27
N HIS A 163 21.13 16.89 -2.41
CA HIS A 163 22.34 17.12 -3.21
C HIS A 163 22.45 18.52 -3.86
N ARG A 164 21.38 19.31 -3.84
CA ARG A 164 21.40 20.70 -4.35
C ARG A 164 21.67 21.71 -3.25
N ILE A 165 21.25 21.40 -2.01
CA ILE A 165 21.43 22.29 -0.85
C ILE A 165 22.90 22.34 -0.40
N GLU A 166 23.66 21.26 -0.61
CA GLU A 166 25.10 21.21 -0.27
C GLU A 166 26.03 21.99 -1.24
N ARG A 167 25.47 22.63 -2.28
CA ARG A 167 26.24 23.37 -3.33
C ARG A 167 26.09 24.88 -3.26
N GLU A 168 25.35 25.42 -2.33
CA GLU A 168 25.23 26.84 -2.00
C GLU A 168 25.89 27.14 -0.63
#